data_502520662d7157614b96cb8aaf4c349e
#
_entry.id   502520662d7157614b96cb8aaf4c349e
#
_cell.length_a   1.000
_cell.length_b   1.000
_cell.length_c   1.000
_cell.angle_alpha   90.00
_cell.angle_beta   90.00
_cell.angle_gamma   90.00
#
_symmetry.space_group_name_H-M   'P 1'
#
loop_
_entity.id
_entity.type
_entity.pdbx_description
1 polymer ?
#
loop_
_entity_poly.entity_id
_entity_poly.type
_entity_poly.pdbx_seq_one_letter_code
_entity_poly.pdbx_strand_id
1 'polypeptide(L)'
;MSKSPWIIHYDGSSCNGCDIEVLAALTPLYDAERFGVVNTGNPKHADIFVVTGTVNEQNISVVREIYEQMLEPKVVVACGACACGGGVFHDCYNVLGGVDCAIPVDAYVPGCAVRPEAIIDAVVAGIGILDEKAEAMKADPAAKREPGAEGAKGAHGSWAQVQDAAGAHGAGVACETEGEQA
;
A
#
# COMPACT_ATOMS: atom_id res chain seq x y z
N MET A 1 -0.47 3.09 -23.01
CA MET A 1 -0.77 2.65 -21.67
C MET A 1 -0.76 1.15 -21.63
N SER A 2 -0.20 0.57 -20.62
CA SER A 2 -0.17 -0.89 -20.45
C SER A 2 -1.58 -1.38 -20.22
N LYS A 3 -2.10 -2.21 -21.13
CA LYS A 3 -3.38 -2.92 -20.91
C LYS A 3 -3.20 -4.11 -19.97
N SER A 4 -2.01 -4.31 -19.46
CA SER A 4 -1.60 -5.44 -18.62
C SER A 4 -0.84 -4.87 -17.43
N PRO A 5 -1.52 -4.51 -16.33
CA PRO A 5 -0.86 -3.99 -15.15
C PRO A 5 -0.07 -5.09 -14.44
N TRP A 6 1.13 -4.77 -14.05
CA TRP A 6 1.93 -5.65 -13.19
C TRP A 6 1.68 -5.29 -11.74
N ILE A 7 1.34 -6.28 -10.95
CA ILE A 7 1.10 -6.12 -9.53
C ILE A 7 2.29 -6.62 -8.73
N ILE A 8 2.60 -5.95 -7.63
CA ILE A 8 3.45 -6.47 -6.57
C ILE A 8 2.59 -6.63 -5.32
N HIS A 9 2.64 -7.80 -4.72
CA HIS A 9 1.96 -8.10 -3.47
C HIS A 9 2.96 -8.14 -2.33
N TYR A 10 2.63 -7.49 -1.23
CA TYR A 10 3.40 -7.50 0.01
C TYR A 10 2.48 -7.80 1.19
N ASP A 11 2.85 -8.83 1.95
CA ASP A 11 2.25 -9.14 3.26
C ASP A 11 3.02 -8.41 4.36
N GLY A 12 2.33 -7.51 5.05
CA GLY A 12 2.89 -6.77 6.18
C GLY A 12 2.95 -7.65 7.43
N SER A 13 1.98 -7.53 8.28
CA SER A 13 1.82 -8.36 9.48
C SER A 13 0.36 -8.77 9.57
N SER A 14 0.04 -9.96 9.09
CA SER A 14 -1.34 -10.41 8.99
C SER A 14 -1.53 -11.85 9.46
N CYS A 15 -2.79 -12.28 9.48
CA CYS A 15 -3.14 -13.69 9.67
C CYS A 15 -3.02 -14.51 8.38
N ASN A 16 -2.52 -13.93 7.31
CA ASN A 16 -2.39 -14.47 5.95
C ASN A 16 -3.72 -14.80 5.25
N GLY A 17 -4.88 -14.45 5.83
CA GLY A 17 -6.17 -14.69 5.21
C GLY A 17 -6.33 -13.94 3.89
N CYS A 18 -6.03 -12.64 3.86
CA CYS A 18 -6.09 -11.83 2.66
C CYS A 18 -5.03 -12.24 1.62
N ASP A 19 -3.86 -12.73 2.05
CA ASP A 19 -2.78 -13.18 1.18
C ASP A 19 -3.20 -14.40 0.39
N ILE A 20 -3.84 -15.36 1.07
CA ILE A 20 -4.39 -16.56 0.44
C ILE A 20 -5.44 -16.15 -0.61
N GLU A 21 -6.28 -15.16 -0.31
CA GLU A 21 -7.29 -14.67 -1.25
C GLU A 21 -6.68 -13.90 -2.43
N VAL A 22 -5.60 -13.14 -2.22
CA VAL A 22 -4.83 -12.52 -3.33
C VAL A 22 -4.25 -13.59 -4.23
N LEU A 23 -3.65 -14.64 -3.66
CA LEU A 23 -3.13 -15.77 -4.44
C LEU A 23 -4.25 -16.54 -5.13
N ALA A 24 -5.40 -16.71 -4.47
CA ALA A 24 -6.58 -17.36 -5.05
C ALA A 24 -7.11 -16.59 -6.28
N ALA A 25 -7.08 -15.24 -6.25
CA ALA A 25 -7.46 -14.40 -7.37
C ALA A 25 -6.61 -14.66 -8.63
N LEU A 26 -5.35 -15.06 -8.45
CA LEU A 26 -4.44 -15.41 -9.55
C LEU A 26 -4.59 -16.84 -10.04
N THR A 27 -5.39 -17.68 -9.35
CA THR A 27 -5.61 -19.06 -9.77
C THR A 27 -6.58 -19.15 -10.96
N PRO A 28 -6.58 -20.28 -11.72
CA PRO A 28 -7.48 -20.45 -12.86
C PRO A 28 -8.97 -20.35 -12.55
N LEU A 29 -9.38 -20.48 -11.28
CA LEU A 29 -10.78 -20.36 -10.87
C LEU A 29 -11.30 -18.91 -11.03
N TYR A 30 -10.48 -17.94 -10.64
CA TYR A 30 -10.82 -16.51 -10.71
C TYR A 30 -10.16 -15.81 -11.89
N ASP A 31 -9.01 -16.32 -12.32
CA ASP A 31 -8.32 -15.97 -13.55
C ASP A 31 -8.09 -14.45 -13.73
N ALA A 32 -7.50 -13.81 -12.72
CA ALA A 32 -7.13 -12.39 -12.80
C ALA A 32 -6.19 -12.10 -13.99
N GLU A 33 -5.41 -13.08 -14.44
CA GLU A 33 -4.49 -12.94 -15.57
C GLU A 33 -5.21 -12.61 -16.89
N ARG A 34 -6.46 -13.02 -17.07
CA ARG A 34 -7.24 -12.66 -18.27
C ARG A 34 -7.52 -11.15 -18.37
N PHE A 35 -7.45 -10.43 -17.27
CA PHE A 35 -7.49 -8.96 -17.25
C PHE A 35 -6.12 -8.33 -17.50
N GLY A 36 -5.11 -9.15 -17.78
CA GLY A 36 -3.75 -8.74 -18.02
C GLY A 36 -2.91 -8.53 -16.76
N VAL A 37 -3.43 -8.96 -15.60
CA VAL A 37 -2.74 -8.83 -14.32
C VAL A 37 -1.59 -9.82 -14.23
N VAL A 38 -0.38 -9.34 -14.02
CA VAL A 38 0.81 -10.17 -13.85
C VAL A 38 1.44 -9.90 -12.49
N ASN A 39 1.60 -10.94 -11.67
CA ASN A 39 2.29 -10.80 -10.39
C ASN A 39 3.81 -10.81 -10.59
N THR A 40 4.49 -9.82 -10.04
CA THR A 40 5.95 -9.67 -10.12
C THR A 40 6.56 -9.49 -8.74
N GLY A 41 7.77 -9.99 -8.53
CA GLY A 41 8.56 -9.72 -7.34
C GLY A 41 9.48 -8.50 -7.46
N ASN A 42 9.44 -7.78 -8.60
CA ASN A 42 10.31 -6.63 -8.82
C ASN A 42 9.53 -5.31 -8.76
N PRO A 43 9.76 -4.46 -7.74
CA PRO A 43 9.05 -3.19 -7.58
C PRO A 43 9.18 -2.26 -8.80
N LYS A 44 10.31 -2.29 -9.50
CA LYS A 44 10.57 -1.42 -10.66
C LYS A 44 9.70 -1.75 -11.88
N HIS A 45 9.09 -2.93 -11.90
CA HIS A 45 8.21 -3.35 -12.98
C HIS A 45 6.74 -3.30 -12.58
N ALA A 46 6.45 -3.08 -11.30
CA ALA A 46 5.09 -3.06 -10.79
C ALA A 46 4.42 -1.70 -11.00
N ASP A 47 3.18 -1.74 -11.46
CA ASP A 47 2.30 -0.59 -11.63
C ASP A 47 1.35 -0.44 -10.44
N ILE A 48 0.93 -1.56 -9.83
CA ILE A 48 -0.01 -1.60 -8.71
C ILE A 48 0.65 -2.30 -7.53
N PHE A 49 0.62 -1.64 -6.38
CA PHE A 49 1.11 -2.18 -5.10
C PHE A 49 -0.06 -2.66 -4.26
N VAL A 50 -0.21 -3.95 -4.11
CA VAL A 50 -1.23 -4.59 -3.27
C VAL A 50 -0.61 -4.91 -1.92
N VAL A 51 -1.08 -4.24 -0.88
CA VAL A 51 -0.59 -4.44 0.49
C VAL A 51 -1.66 -5.09 1.34
N THR A 52 -1.29 -6.17 1.99
CA THR A 52 -2.10 -6.87 2.99
C THR A 52 -1.44 -6.77 4.37
N GLY A 53 -2.23 -6.95 5.43
CA GLY A 53 -1.72 -6.88 6.79
C GLY A 53 -1.56 -5.47 7.34
N THR A 54 -1.11 -5.37 8.57
CA THR A 54 -0.93 -4.11 9.31
C THR A 54 0.48 -3.56 9.11
N VAL A 55 0.63 -2.25 9.29
CA VAL A 55 1.94 -1.63 9.39
C VAL A 55 2.39 -1.66 10.84
N ASN A 56 3.60 -2.16 11.05
CA ASN A 56 4.26 -2.17 12.35
C ASN A 56 5.63 -1.48 12.28
N GLU A 57 6.27 -1.26 13.42
CA GLU A 57 7.55 -0.58 13.51
C GLU A 57 8.67 -1.25 12.68
N GLN A 58 8.58 -2.56 12.47
CA GLN A 58 9.62 -3.30 11.75
C GLN A 58 9.40 -3.30 10.24
N ASN A 59 8.15 -3.32 9.78
CA ASN A 59 7.87 -3.43 8.35
C ASN A 59 7.65 -2.09 7.65
N ILE A 60 7.44 -0.99 8.40
CA ILE A 60 7.21 0.34 7.83
C ILE A 60 8.31 0.79 6.88
N SER A 61 9.57 0.51 7.22
CA SER A 61 10.72 0.84 6.37
C SER A 61 10.69 0.06 5.05
N VAL A 62 10.30 -1.22 5.10
CA VAL A 62 10.21 -2.09 3.92
C VAL A 62 9.08 -1.64 3.00
N VAL A 63 7.91 -1.32 3.56
CA VAL A 63 6.76 -0.81 2.79
C VAL A 63 7.12 0.48 2.05
N ARG A 64 7.79 1.41 2.74
CA ARG A 64 8.26 2.67 2.14
C ARG A 64 9.31 2.43 1.07
N GLU A 65 10.27 1.55 1.32
CA GLU A 65 11.32 1.23 0.35
C GLU A 65 10.76 0.60 -0.93
N ILE A 66 9.82 -0.32 -0.82
CA ILE A 66 9.13 -0.90 -1.98
C ILE A 66 8.41 0.20 -2.77
N TYR A 67 7.67 1.06 -2.07
CA TYR A 67 6.93 2.16 -2.69
C TYR A 67 7.86 3.13 -3.42
N GLU A 68 9.00 3.50 -2.84
CA GLU A 68 9.98 4.39 -3.45
C GLU A 68 10.66 3.78 -4.68
N GLN A 69 10.85 2.46 -4.70
CA GLN A 69 11.44 1.75 -5.83
C GLN A 69 10.49 1.61 -7.02
N MET A 70 9.18 1.72 -6.80
CA MET A 70 8.18 1.69 -7.88
C MET A 70 8.24 2.97 -8.71
N LEU A 71 8.13 2.80 -10.03
CA LEU A 71 8.10 3.92 -10.98
C LEU A 71 6.71 4.55 -11.02
N GLU A 72 6.66 5.86 -11.26
CA GLU A 72 5.41 6.56 -11.55
C GLU A 72 4.97 6.34 -13.02
N PRO A 73 3.66 6.26 -13.32
CA PRO A 73 2.54 6.29 -12.39
C PRO A 73 2.35 4.96 -11.65
N LYS A 74 2.01 5.02 -10.39
CA LYS A 74 1.76 3.85 -9.53
C LYS A 74 0.48 4.01 -8.73
N VAL A 75 -0.11 2.89 -8.35
CA VAL A 75 -1.33 2.82 -7.54
C VAL A 75 -1.10 1.91 -6.33
N VAL A 76 -1.56 2.33 -5.18
CA VAL A 76 -1.50 1.57 -3.93
C VAL A 76 -2.88 1.11 -3.53
N VAL A 77 -3.04 -0.19 -3.32
CA VAL A 77 -4.29 -0.84 -2.90
C VAL A 77 -4.10 -1.48 -1.54
N ALA A 78 -4.80 -0.99 -0.53
CA ALA A 78 -4.82 -1.58 0.81
C ALA A 78 -5.90 -2.66 0.90
N CYS A 79 -5.50 -3.92 0.99
CA CYS A 79 -6.40 -5.07 1.01
C CYS A 79 -6.61 -5.62 2.41
N GLY A 80 -7.86 -5.65 2.84
CA GLY A 80 -8.29 -6.20 4.11
C GLY A 80 -8.37 -5.18 5.25
N ALA A 81 -9.13 -5.51 6.27
CA ALA A 81 -9.34 -4.64 7.43
C ALA A 81 -8.02 -4.27 8.14
N CYS A 82 -7.04 -5.19 8.12
CA CYS A 82 -5.73 -4.95 8.71
C CYS A 82 -4.96 -3.86 7.95
N ALA A 83 -4.94 -3.93 6.62
CA ALA A 83 -4.29 -2.93 5.77
C ALA A 83 -5.02 -1.58 5.80
N CYS A 84 -6.35 -1.60 5.90
CA CYS A 84 -7.17 -0.38 5.91
C CYS A 84 -7.07 0.42 7.22
N GLY A 85 -6.85 -0.21 8.36
CA GLY A 85 -6.86 0.52 9.63
C GLY A 85 -6.34 -0.29 10.83
N GLY A 86 -5.48 -1.29 10.60
CA GLY A 86 -4.94 -2.15 11.65
C GLY A 86 -5.84 -3.35 12.03
N GLY A 87 -7.13 -3.30 11.68
CA GLY A 87 -8.07 -4.40 11.93
C GLY A 87 -8.12 -4.83 13.39
N VAL A 88 -8.13 -6.14 13.62
CA VAL A 88 -8.13 -6.72 14.97
C VAL A 88 -6.82 -6.48 15.73
N PHE A 89 -5.75 -6.14 15.04
CA PHE A 89 -4.43 -5.90 15.62
C PHE A 89 -4.16 -4.44 15.96
N HIS A 90 -5.14 -3.55 15.76
CA HIS A 90 -4.99 -2.10 15.92
C HIS A 90 -4.40 -1.70 17.28
N ASP A 91 -4.83 -2.35 18.36
CA ASP A 91 -4.40 -2.03 19.72
C ASP A 91 -3.12 -2.77 20.17
N CYS A 92 -2.45 -3.50 19.24
CA CYS A 92 -1.20 -4.16 19.57
C CYS A 92 -0.07 -3.14 19.71
N TYR A 93 0.79 -3.30 20.71
CA TYR A 93 1.86 -2.35 21.06
C TYR A 93 2.84 -2.02 19.94
N ASN A 94 2.96 -2.89 18.94
CA ASN A 94 3.92 -2.78 17.82
C ASN A 94 3.24 -2.36 16.51
N VAL A 95 1.93 -2.21 16.50
CA VAL A 95 1.15 -1.86 15.30
C VAL A 95 0.95 -0.36 15.26
N LEU A 96 1.31 0.25 14.12
CA LEU A 96 1.15 1.68 13.88
C LEU A 96 -0.22 2.01 13.27
N GLY A 97 -0.87 1.03 12.66
CA GLY A 97 -2.19 1.21 12.04
C GLY A 97 -2.29 0.61 10.65
N GLY A 98 -3.03 1.27 9.78
CA GLY A 98 -3.19 0.91 8.37
C GLY A 98 -1.99 1.29 7.50
N VAL A 99 -2.08 0.96 6.22
CA VAL A 99 -1.03 1.25 5.23
C VAL A 99 -0.87 2.76 4.99
N ASP A 100 -1.94 3.51 5.18
CA ASP A 100 -1.98 4.97 5.05
C ASP A 100 -1.07 5.71 6.04
N CYS A 101 -0.71 5.08 7.15
CA CYS A 101 0.32 5.61 8.07
C CYS A 101 1.74 5.58 7.49
N ALA A 102 1.99 4.75 6.49
CA ALA A 102 3.32 4.57 5.90
C ALA A 102 3.47 5.24 4.52
N ILE A 103 2.45 5.06 3.65
CA ILE A 103 2.46 5.49 2.25
C ILE A 103 1.06 5.96 1.84
N PRO A 104 0.92 6.82 0.83
CA PRO A 104 -0.38 7.22 0.32
C PRO A 104 -1.10 6.02 -0.30
N VAL A 105 -2.39 5.88 -0.01
CA VAL A 105 -3.25 4.80 -0.49
C VAL A 105 -4.28 5.36 -1.46
N ASP A 106 -4.40 4.73 -2.63
CA ASP A 106 -5.34 5.15 -3.68
C ASP A 106 -6.68 4.42 -3.59
N ALA A 107 -6.66 3.16 -3.12
CA ALA A 107 -7.88 2.37 -3.01
C ALA A 107 -7.85 1.46 -1.77
N TYR A 108 -9.01 1.33 -1.13
CA TYR A 108 -9.21 0.46 0.03
C TYR A 108 -10.18 -0.65 -0.31
N VAL A 109 -9.83 -1.87 0.06
CA VAL A 109 -10.68 -3.07 -0.10
C VAL A 109 -10.97 -3.67 1.27
N PRO A 110 -12.07 -3.27 1.91
CA PRO A 110 -12.40 -3.76 3.24
C PRO A 110 -12.84 -5.22 3.21
N GLY A 111 -12.47 -5.96 4.23
CA GLY A 111 -12.87 -7.37 4.42
C GLY A 111 -11.93 -8.08 5.39
N CYS A 112 -12.42 -9.17 5.98
CA CYS A 112 -11.62 -10.02 6.85
C CYS A 112 -12.08 -11.50 6.72
N ALA A 113 -11.52 -12.24 5.75
CA ALA A 113 -10.65 -11.83 4.64
C ALA A 113 -11.43 -11.15 3.49
N VAL A 114 -10.69 -10.47 2.60
CA VAL A 114 -11.27 -9.92 1.36
C VAL A 114 -11.51 -11.06 0.39
N ARG A 115 -12.64 -11.03 -0.34
CA ARG A 115 -12.91 -12.02 -1.37
C ARG A 115 -12.08 -11.76 -2.64
N PRO A 116 -11.67 -12.81 -3.38
CA PRO A 116 -10.91 -12.67 -4.63
C PRO A 116 -11.56 -11.77 -5.66
N GLU A 117 -12.90 -11.81 -5.77
CA GLU A 117 -13.65 -10.97 -6.70
C GLU A 117 -13.45 -9.47 -6.37
N ALA A 118 -13.52 -9.11 -5.09
CA ALA A 118 -13.32 -7.73 -4.66
C ALA A 118 -11.88 -7.24 -4.89
N ILE A 119 -10.90 -8.15 -4.79
CA ILE A 119 -9.49 -7.85 -5.12
C ILE A 119 -9.35 -7.57 -6.62
N ILE A 120 -9.97 -8.40 -7.46
CA ILE A 120 -9.95 -8.22 -8.92
C ILE A 120 -10.63 -6.89 -9.29
N ASP A 121 -11.80 -6.60 -8.71
CA ASP A 121 -12.50 -5.33 -8.95
C ASP A 121 -11.64 -4.13 -8.56
N ALA A 122 -10.92 -4.20 -7.44
CA ALA A 122 -10.02 -3.14 -7.00
C ALA A 122 -8.81 -2.96 -7.93
N VAL A 123 -8.23 -4.06 -8.42
CA VAL A 123 -7.14 -4.00 -9.40
C VAL A 123 -7.63 -3.41 -10.72
N VAL A 124 -8.83 -3.80 -11.18
CA VAL A 124 -9.44 -3.23 -12.40
C VAL A 124 -9.73 -1.74 -12.21
N ALA A 125 -10.26 -1.33 -11.06
CA ALA A 125 -10.43 0.09 -10.73
C ALA A 125 -9.07 0.83 -10.69
N GLY A 126 -8.03 0.18 -10.16
CA GLY A 126 -6.67 0.68 -10.14
C GLY A 126 -6.10 0.99 -11.53
N ILE A 127 -6.50 0.22 -12.55
CA ILE A 127 -6.11 0.51 -13.95
C ILE A 127 -6.68 1.87 -14.38
N GLY A 128 -7.92 2.16 -14.01
CA GLY A 128 -8.52 3.48 -14.29
C GLY A 128 -7.73 4.62 -13.62
N ILE A 129 -7.37 4.45 -12.35
CA ILE A 129 -6.57 5.44 -11.61
C ILE A 129 -5.17 5.60 -12.24
N LEU A 130 -4.55 4.50 -12.69
CA LEU A 130 -3.27 4.56 -13.41
C LEU A 130 -3.39 5.37 -14.69
N ASP A 131 -4.47 5.20 -15.44
CA ASP A 131 -4.72 5.93 -16.67
C ASP A 131 -4.87 7.43 -16.41
N GLU A 132 -5.64 7.80 -15.40
CA GLU A 132 -5.81 9.19 -14.96
C GLU A 132 -4.50 9.83 -14.51
N LYS A 133 -3.72 9.13 -13.65
CA LYS A 133 -2.40 9.61 -13.20
C LYS A 133 -1.44 9.78 -14.37
N ALA A 134 -1.43 8.82 -15.32
CA ALA A 134 -0.57 8.90 -16.49
C ALA A 134 -0.94 10.06 -17.45
N GLU A 135 -2.22 10.40 -17.55
CA GLU A 135 -2.68 11.57 -18.33
C GLU A 135 -2.31 12.88 -17.63
N ALA A 136 -2.48 12.95 -16.32
CA ALA A 136 -2.05 14.09 -15.52
C ALA A 136 -0.53 14.34 -15.65
N MET A 137 0.28 13.30 -15.59
CA MET A 137 1.73 13.39 -15.76
C MET A 137 2.16 13.83 -17.17
N LYS A 138 1.34 13.57 -18.20
CA LYS A 138 1.59 14.06 -19.56
C LYS A 138 1.24 15.54 -19.71
N ALA A 139 0.18 15.97 -19.00
CA ALA A 139 -0.28 17.36 -19.04
C ALA A 139 0.66 18.31 -18.26
N ASP A 140 1.26 17.83 -17.18
CA ASP A 140 2.24 18.58 -16.39
C ASP A 140 3.51 17.73 -16.12
N PRO A 141 4.57 17.92 -16.91
CA PRO A 141 5.83 17.21 -16.70
C PRO A 141 6.55 17.62 -15.40
N ALA A 142 6.15 18.68 -14.71
CA ALA A 142 6.65 19.05 -13.39
C ALA A 142 6.03 18.18 -12.30
N ALA A 143 4.81 17.71 -12.46
CA ALA A 143 4.16 16.74 -11.58
C ALA A 143 4.89 15.38 -11.49
N LYS A 144 5.80 15.13 -12.43
CA LYS A 144 6.67 13.94 -12.44
C LYS A 144 7.68 13.90 -11.28
N ARG A 145 7.78 14.98 -10.50
CA ARG A 145 8.75 15.10 -9.40
C ARG A 145 8.14 15.05 -8.01
N GLU A 146 6.84 14.85 -7.88
CA GLU A 146 6.17 14.79 -6.57
C GLU A 146 5.33 13.52 -6.44
N PRO A 147 5.06 13.05 -5.28
CA PRO A 147 5.18 13.58 -3.92
C PRO A 147 5.60 12.59 -2.82
N GLY A 148 6.32 11.59 -3.05
CA GLY A 148 6.81 10.73 -1.96
C GLY A 148 8.00 11.35 -1.21
N ALA A 149 8.67 12.34 -1.84
CA ALA A 149 9.97 12.81 -1.40
C ALA A 149 9.94 13.80 -0.21
N GLU A 150 8.85 14.51 0.01
CA GLU A 150 8.79 15.46 1.14
C GLU A 150 8.32 14.80 2.44
N GLY A 151 7.40 13.86 2.39
CA GLY A 151 7.08 13.01 3.54
C GLY A 151 8.24 12.09 3.93
N ALA A 152 8.98 11.58 2.95
CA ALA A 152 10.14 10.72 3.18
C ALA A 152 11.37 11.47 3.71
N LYS A 153 11.55 12.76 3.39
CA LYS A 153 12.65 13.57 3.92
C LYS A 153 12.56 13.81 5.43
N GLY A 154 11.37 13.70 6.00
CA GLY A 154 11.18 13.73 7.45
C GLY A 154 11.50 12.42 8.15
N ALA A 155 11.49 11.30 7.45
CA ALA A 155 11.69 9.96 8.01
C ALA A 155 13.15 9.47 7.99
N HIS A 156 14.05 10.14 7.26
CA HIS A 156 15.51 9.95 7.39
C HIS A 156 16.14 10.70 8.58
N GLY A 157 15.29 11.16 9.50
CA GLY A 157 15.72 11.54 10.83
C GLY A 157 16.24 10.30 11.54
N SER A 158 17.57 10.14 11.45
CA SER A 158 18.42 9.24 12.22
C SER A 158 17.71 8.10 12.98
N TRP A 159 18.11 6.87 12.73
CA TRP A 159 17.79 5.66 13.52
C TRP A 159 17.90 5.87 15.04
N ALA A 160 18.61 6.90 15.50
CA ALA A 160 18.70 7.34 16.87
C ALA A 160 17.35 7.86 17.42
N GLN A 161 16.53 8.54 16.62
CA GLN A 161 15.23 9.07 17.10
C GLN A 161 14.14 7.98 17.25
N VAL A 162 14.25 6.89 16.51
CA VAL A 162 13.33 5.75 16.68
C VAL A 162 13.66 4.98 17.95
N GLN A 163 14.92 4.94 18.36
CA GLN A 163 15.33 4.30 19.62
C GLN A 163 14.94 5.11 20.85
N ASP A 164 14.92 6.43 20.75
CA ASP A 164 14.47 7.31 21.85
C ASP A 164 12.94 7.27 22.04
N ALA A 165 12.16 7.01 20.97
CA ALA A 165 10.72 6.85 21.05
C ALA A 165 10.31 5.48 21.65
N ALA A 166 11.12 4.44 21.48
CA ALA A 166 10.88 3.13 22.10
C ALA A 166 11.06 3.13 23.63
N GLY A 167 11.65 4.18 24.19
CA GLY A 167 11.81 4.38 25.66
C GLY A 167 10.60 4.99 26.35
N ALA A 168 9.62 5.52 25.61
CA ALA A 168 8.40 6.09 26.18
C ALA A 168 7.25 5.09 26.11
N HIS A 169 7.16 4.25 27.13
CA HIS A 169 6.04 3.32 27.28
C HIS A 169 4.68 4.02 27.30
N GLY A 170 3.79 3.65 26.39
CA GLY A 170 2.36 3.67 26.63
C GLY A 170 1.61 4.94 26.28
N ALA A 171 1.79 5.49 25.10
CA ALA A 171 0.76 6.32 24.49
C ALA A 171 0.62 5.89 23.03
N GLY A 172 -0.54 5.38 22.65
CA GLY A 172 -0.85 5.06 21.27
C GLY A 172 -0.55 6.27 20.41
N VAL A 173 0.38 6.12 19.49
CA VAL A 173 0.64 7.11 18.45
C VAL A 173 -0.54 7.01 17.50
N ALA A 174 -1.55 7.83 17.75
CA ALA A 174 -2.59 8.08 16.77
C ALA A 174 -1.90 8.63 15.51
N CYS A 175 -2.18 8.04 14.38
CA CYS A 175 -1.85 8.60 13.09
C CYS A 175 -2.65 9.91 12.98
N GLU A 176 -2.03 11.03 13.34
CA GLU A 176 -2.65 12.34 13.21
C GLU A 176 -2.72 12.68 11.73
N THR A 177 -3.87 12.43 11.15
CA THR A 177 -4.26 13.08 9.92
C THR A 177 -4.48 14.55 10.28
N GLU A 178 -3.55 15.43 9.97
CA GLU A 178 -3.79 16.87 10.02
C GLU A 178 -4.93 17.19 9.06
N GLY A 179 -6.14 17.22 9.63
CA GLY A 179 -7.34 17.69 8.99
C GLY A 179 -7.19 19.17 8.73
N GLU A 180 -7.09 19.52 7.48
CA GLU A 180 -7.22 20.86 6.94
C GLU A 180 -8.52 21.48 7.46
N GLN A 181 -8.39 22.48 8.33
CA GLN A 181 -9.48 23.37 8.70
C GLN A 181 -9.51 24.51 7.69
N ALA A 182 -10.59 24.56 6.92
CA ALA A 182 -11.05 25.77 6.26
C ALA A 182 -12.50 26.01 6.64
#